data_73f77ecfbd1f596d326df73f3e44dd6e
#
_entry.id   73f77ecfbd1f596d326df73f3e44dd6e
#
_cell.length_a   1.000
_cell.length_b   1.000
_cell.length_c   1.000
_cell.angle_alpha   90.00
_cell.angle_beta   90.00
_cell.angle_gamma   90.00
#
_symmetry.space_group_name_H-M   'P 1'
#
loop_
_entity.id
_entity.type
_entity.pdbx_description
1 polymer ?
#
loop_
_entity_poly.entity_id
_entity_poly.type
_entity_poly.pdbx_seq_one_letter_code
_entity_poly.pdbx_strand_id
1 'polypeptide(L)'
;MPVSGVGWGGRVSSEAGAAGQAEANGYRAGRLRVDGRRDGGSRGGRPWVLGWGPNRLRSFSPLRVGHLEAAVWVAYYQRQWARFLALSVLVVRTAFGMDWIRTVHGAWLVLRANQLWAPPPPKSDPAGARRCMRRFYALLRLTHGEPADPARAAELEVEWWRVHRIHQRGEDGDTQPLVDALSQLYAYTFGLDESALRPAAEYRARAMDLVDQWVTEGRRMDSPLLPPMRAALVRSYAALLAAVHR
;
A
#
# COMPACT_ATOMS: atom_id res chain seq x y z
N MET A 1 -1.89 4.31 5.53
CA MET A 1 -2.07 2.86 5.34
C MET A 1 -0.87 2.34 4.59
N PRO A 2 -0.17 1.29 5.03
CA PRO A 2 0.82 0.65 4.19
C PRO A 2 0.12 0.07 2.97
N VAL A 3 0.67 0.35 1.82
CA VAL A 3 0.01 0.12 0.52
C VAL A 3 0.25 -1.30 0.01
N SER A 4 1.23 -1.96 0.57
CA SER A 4 1.68 -3.25 0.09
C SER A 4 1.83 -4.22 1.25
N GLY A 5 0.79 -4.99 1.46
CA GLY A 5 0.81 -6.10 2.39
C GLY A 5 1.42 -7.38 1.81
N VAL A 6 1.95 -7.31 0.60
CA VAL A 6 2.53 -8.49 -0.04
C VAL A 6 4.04 -8.40 0.07
N GLY A 7 4.58 -9.05 1.09
CA GLY A 7 6.02 -9.33 1.16
C GLY A 7 6.41 -10.22 -0.01
N TRP A 8 7.08 -9.64 -1.00
CA TRP A 8 7.52 -10.32 -2.21
C TRP A 8 8.74 -11.21 -1.97
N GLY A 9 8.75 -12.00 -0.88
CA GLY A 9 9.88 -12.82 -0.44
C GLY A 9 9.71 -14.33 -0.56
N GLY A 10 8.65 -14.82 -1.18
CA GLY A 10 8.51 -16.26 -1.42
C GLY A 10 9.63 -16.80 -2.32
N ARG A 11 10.30 -17.90 -1.91
CA ARG A 11 11.25 -18.64 -2.74
C ARG A 11 10.62 -18.92 -4.11
N VAL A 12 11.02 -18.17 -5.12
CA VAL A 12 10.73 -18.50 -6.52
C VAL A 12 11.82 -19.46 -6.95
N SER A 13 11.47 -20.73 -7.06
CA SER A 13 12.27 -21.69 -7.82
C SER A 13 12.43 -21.12 -9.23
N SER A 14 13.68 -20.97 -9.65
CA SER A 14 14.04 -20.42 -10.95
C SER A 14 13.63 -21.38 -12.06
N GLU A 15 12.57 -21.05 -12.77
CA GLU A 15 12.42 -21.49 -14.16
C GLU A 15 12.16 -20.26 -15.01
N ALA A 16 13.19 -19.94 -15.77
CA ALA A 16 13.20 -18.84 -16.71
C ALA A 16 12.42 -19.21 -17.96
N GLY A 17 11.48 -18.37 -18.34
CA GLY A 17 10.86 -18.35 -19.65
C GLY A 17 10.96 -16.93 -20.20
N ALA A 18 11.81 -16.77 -21.22
CA ALA A 18 11.99 -15.53 -21.95
C ALA A 18 10.75 -15.19 -22.78
N ALA A 19 10.33 -13.93 -22.78
CA ALA A 19 9.73 -13.30 -23.97
C ALA A 19 9.52 -11.79 -23.73
N GLY A 20 10.01 -11.00 -24.69
CA GLY A 20 9.28 -9.94 -25.35
C GLY A 20 9.70 -8.53 -24.97
N GLN A 21 10.69 -8.00 -25.67
CA GLN A 21 10.91 -6.57 -25.87
C GLN A 21 9.71 -5.98 -26.64
N ALA A 22 9.14 -4.88 -26.15
CA ALA A 22 8.30 -4.02 -26.94
C ALA A 22 8.74 -2.57 -26.75
N GLU A 23 8.94 -1.93 -27.89
CA GLU A 23 9.58 -0.64 -28.14
C GLU A 23 8.86 0.55 -27.51
N ALA A 24 9.70 1.52 -27.14
CA ALA A 24 9.29 2.85 -26.74
C ALA A 24 8.82 3.66 -27.97
N ASN A 25 7.63 4.23 -27.90
CA ASN A 25 7.20 5.27 -28.80
C ASN A 25 6.92 6.56 -28.04
N GLY A 26 7.60 7.63 -28.46
CA GLY A 26 7.61 8.91 -27.79
C GLY A 26 6.29 9.69 -27.96
N TYR A 27 5.87 10.35 -26.91
CA TYR A 27 4.83 11.38 -26.96
C TYR A 27 5.41 12.75 -26.61
N ARG A 28 5.34 13.65 -27.59
CA ARG A 28 5.70 15.06 -27.48
C ARG A 28 4.67 15.80 -26.62
N ALA A 29 5.15 16.54 -25.64
CA ALA A 29 4.35 17.45 -24.83
C ALA A 29 3.98 18.72 -25.60
N GLY A 30 2.69 18.94 -25.83
CA GLY A 30 2.14 20.20 -26.29
C GLY A 30 1.92 21.15 -25.10
N ARG A 31 2.53 22.33 -25.14
CA ARG A 31 2.28 23.42 -24.17
C ARG A 31 0.95 24.09 -24.50
N LEU A 32 0.01 24.09 -23.57
CA LEU A 32 -1.15 24.98 -23.59
C LEU A 32 -0.89 26.17 -22.65
N ARG A 33 -0.83 27.34 -23.28
CA ARG A 33 -0.84 28.65 -22.61
C ARG A 33 -2.29 28.96 -22.23
N VAL A 34 -2.55 29.33 -20.99
CA VAL A 34 -3.83 29.88 -20.56
C VAL A 34 -3.58 31.29 -20.05
N ASP A 35 -4.12 32.25 -20.81
CA ASP A 35 -4.15 33.67 -20.45
C ASP A 35 -5.13 33.93 -19.33
N GLY A 36 -4.71 34.82 -18.41
CA GLY A 36 -5.50 35.22 -17.27
C GLY A 36 -6.57 36.25 -17.62
N ARG A 37 -7.72 36.14 -16.98
CA ARG A 37 -8.64 37.28 -16.75
C ARG A 37 -9.15 37.22 -15.32
N ARG A 38 -8.80 38.25 -14.55
CA ARG A 38 -9.37 38.54 -13.23
C ARG A 38 -10.71 39.23 -13.43
N ASP A 39 -11.75 38.78 -12.77
CA ASP A 39 -12.87 39.62 -12.39
C ASP A 39 -13.30 39.24 -10.97
N GLY A 40 -13.41 40.31 -10.13
CA GLY A 40 -13.74 40.24 -8.74
C GLY A 40 -15.23 40.04 -8.49
N GLY A 41 -15.53 39.33 -7.42
CA GLY A 41 -16.89 39.12 -6.93
C GLY A 41 -16.87 38.34 -5.63
N SER A 42 -16.77 39.04 -4.50
CA SER A 42 -16.94 38.52 -3.15
C SER A 42 -18.32 37.90 -2.97
N ARG A 43 -18.38 36.57 -2.80
CA ARG A 43 -19.41 35.86 -2.04
C ARG A 43 -18.77 34.61 -1.46
N GLY A 44 -18.86 34.46 -0.12
CA GLY A 44 -18.32 33.31 0.62
C GLY A 44 -18.96 32.00 0.23
N GLY A 45 -18.49 31.43 -0.87
CA GLY A 45 -18.76 30.06 -1.30
C GLY A 45 -17.52 29.25 -1.02
N ARG A 46 -17.64 28.20 -0.21
CA ARG A 46 -16.61 27.17 -0.09
C ARG A 46 -16.21 26.76 -1.50
N PRO A 47 -14.91 26.77 -1.83
CA PRO A 47 -14.48 26.29 -3.13
C PRO A 47 -14.90 24.81 -3.23
N TRP A 48 -15.85 24.53 -4.08
CA TRP A 48 -16.12 23.17 -4.56
C TRP A 48 -14.93 22.73 -5.40
N VAL A 49 -13.89 22.31 -4.72
CA VAL A 49 -12.80 21.60 -5.36
C VAL A 49 -13.37 20.24 -5.75
N LEU A 50 -13.43 20.00 -7.03
CA LEU A 50 -13.97 18.84 -7.71
C LEU A 50 -13.82 17.55 -6.90
N GLY A 51 -14.92 17.04 -6.35
CA GLY A 51 -15.05 15.67 -5.89
C GLY A 51 -14.47 15.31 -4.52
N TRP A 52 -14.13 16.26 -3.69
CA TRP A 52 -13.52 16.03 -2.37
C TRP A 52 -14.61 15.95 -1.28
N GLY A 53 -15.03 14.73 -1.01
CA GLY A 53 -15.76 14.43 0.22
C GLY A 53 -14.85 14.51 1.45
N PRO A 54 -15.37 14.22 2.66
CA PRO A 54 -14.56 14.16 3.88
C PRO A 54 -13.32 13.29 3.66
N ASN A 55 -12.19 13.66 4.28
CA ASN A 55 -10.91 12.99 4.10
C ASN A 55 -11.05 11.46 4.22
N ARG A 56 -11.11 10.76 3.08
CA ARG A 56 -11.37 9.32 3.03
C ARG A 56 -10.19 8.49 3.50
N LEU A 57 -9.01 9.08 3.63
CA LEU A 57 -7.87 8.43 4.27
C LEU A 57 -8.17 8.10 5.73
N ARG A 58 -9.03 8.92 6.38
CA ARG A 58 -9.47 8.74 7.77
C ARG A 58 -10.91 8.25 7.91
N SER A 59 -11.58 7.87 6.81
CA SER A 59 -12.97 7.40 6.81
C SER A 59 -13.20 6.29 5.80
N PHE A 60 -12.66 5.13 6.09
CA PHE A 60 -12.79 3.92 5.25
C PHE A 60 -13.56 2.83 6.01
N SER A 61 -14.02 1.80 5.28
CA SER A 61 -14.64 0.62 5.88
C SER A 61 -13.57 -0.45 6.19
N PRO A 62 -13.26 -0.71 7.47
CA PRO A 62 -12.28 -1.73 7.85
C PRO A 62 -12.60 -3.12 7.27
N LEU A 63 -13.88 -3.49 7.31
CA LEU A 63 -14.35 -4.76 6.77
C LEU A 63 -14.05 -4.88 5.27
N ARG A 64 -14.39 -3.83 4.51
CA ARG A 64 -14.22 -3.84 3.05
C ARG A 64 -12.75 -3.82 2.65
N VAL A 65 -11.93 -2.97 3.30
CA VAL A 65 -10.51 -2.90 2.99
C VAL A 65 -9.80 -4.18 3.38
N GLY A 66 -10.05 -4.72 4.60
CA GLY A 66 -9.44 -5.97 5.06
C GLY A 66 -9.79 -7.18 4.18
N HIS A 67 -11.03 -7.29 3.72
CA HIS A 67 -11.43 -8.37 2.81
C HIS A 67 -10.80 -8.23 1.42
N LEU A 68 -10.74 -7.02 0.88
CA LEU A 68 -10.10 -6.76 -0.42
C LEU A 68 -8.61 -7.06 -0.36
N GLU A 69 -7.91 -6.61 0.70
CA GLU A 69 -6.48 -6.86 0.84
C GLU A 69 -6.18 -8.35 1.02
N ALA A 70 -6.95 -9.07 1.85
CA ALA A 70 -6.84 -10.53 1.94
C ALA A 70 -7.01 -11.21 0.58
N ALA A 71 -7.97 -10.76 -0.22
CA ALA A 71 -8.18 -11.28 -1.57
C ALA A 71 -7.02 -10.96 -2.53
N VAL A 72 -6.39 -9.77 -2.39
CA VAL A 72 -5.16 -9.41 -3.12
C VAL A 72 -4.02 -10.37 -2.78
N TRP A 73 -3.78 -10.63 -1.49
CA TRP A 73 -2.72 -11.55 -1.07
C TRP A 73 -2.94 -12.95 -1.62
N VAL A 74 -4.16 -13.47 -1.50
CA VAL A 74 -4.52 -14.80 -2.04
C VAL A 74 -4.32 -14.84 -3.55
N ALA A 75 -4.82 -13.85 -4.29
CA ALA A 75 -4.69 -13.79 -5.75
C ALA A 75 -3.21 -13.73 -6.19
N TYR A 76 -2.39 -12.99 -5.45
CA TYR A 76 -0.95 -12.90 -5.69
C TYR A 76 -0.25 -14.26 -5.54
N TYR A 77 -0.41 -14.90 -4.39
CA TYR A 77 0.24 -16.18 -4.13
C TYR A 77 -0.31 -17.34 -4.98
N GLN A 78 -1.57 -17.23 -5.43
CA GLN A 78 -2.17 -18.14 -6.41
C GLN A 78 -1.78 -17.82 -7.86
N ARG A 79 -0.97 -16.78 -8.09
CA ARG A 79 -0.56 -16.32 -9.42
C ARG A 79 -1.74 -15.94 -10.33
N GLN A 80 -2.85 -15.51 -9.78
CA GLN A 80 -4.05 -15.04 -10.49
C GLN A 80 -3.86 -13.57 -10.91
N TRP A 81 -2.94 -13.30 -11.84
CA TRP A 81 -2.43 -11.96 -12.12
C TRP A 81 -3.51 -10.94 -12.50
N ALA A 82 -4.44 -11.32 -13.38
CA ALA A 82 -5.55 -10.42 -13.76
C ALA A 82 -6.42 -10.04 -12.56
N ARG A 83 -6.77 -11.02 -11.72
CA ARG A 83 -7.52 -10.80 -10.47
C ARG A 83 -6.74 -9.96 -9.48
N PHE A 84 -5.45 -10.25 -9.31
CA PHE A 84 -4.54 -9.49 -8.45
C PHE A 84 -4.51 -8.01 -8.85
N LEU A 85 -4.32 -7.69 -10.14
CA LEU A 85 -4.28 -6.31 -10.63
C LEU A 85 -5.61 -5.59 -10.40
N ALA A 86 -6.75 -6.22 -10.74
CA ALA A 86 -8.06 -5.63 -10.53
C ALA A 86 -8.34 -5.35 -9.05
N LEU A 87 -8.05 -6.31 -8.16
CA LEU A 87 -8.22 -6.17 -6.72
C LEU A 87 -7.28 -5.12 -6.13
N SER A 88 -6.04 -5.01 -6.62
CA SER A 88 -5.06 -4.00 -6.17
C SER A 88 -5.57 -2.58 -6.45
N VAL A 89 -6.15 -2.33 -7.63
CA VAL A 89 -6.79 -1.03 -7.93
C VAL A 89 -7.96 -0.76 -6.99
N LEU A 90 -8.80 -1.76 -6.71
CA LEU A 90 -9.94 -1.62 -5.81
C LEU A 90 -9.50 -1.37 -4.36
N VAL A 91 -8.44 -2.04 -3.88
CA VAL A 91 -7.87 -1.78 -2.54
C VAL A 91 -7.39 -0.35 -2.45
N VAL A 92 -6.57 0.12 -3.41
CA VAL A 92 -6.07 1.50 -3.42
C VAL A 92 -7.22 2.50 -3.41
N ARG A 93 -8.25 2.28 -4.24
CA ARG A 93 -9.43 3.16 -4.25
C ARG A 93 -10.18 3.16 -2.91
N THR A 94 -10.41 1.98 -2.34
CA THR A 94 -11.22 1.83 -1.13
C THR A 94 -10.48 2.32 0.11
N ALA A 95 -9.17 2.05 0.19
CA ALA A 95 -8.34 2.43 1.31
C ALA A 95 -8.00 3.92 1.31
N PHE A 96 -7.72 4.49 0.14
CA PHE A 96 -7.22 5.86 0.03
C PHE A 96 -8.24 6.86 -0.52
N GLY A 97 -9.39 6.41 -1.00
CA GLY A 97 -10.49 7.29 -1.42
C GLY A 97 -10.17 8.29 -2.53
N MET A 98 -9.19 7.99 -3.38
CA MET A 98 -8.80 8.83 -4.51
C MET A 98 -9.81 8.73 -5.67
N ASP A 99 -9.85 9.73 -6.57
CA ASP A 99 -10.54 9.60 -7.86
C ASP A 99 -9.92 8.48 -8.73
N TRP A 100 -10.58 8.10 -9.82
CA TRP A 100 -10.12 6.98 -10.65
C TRP A 100 -8.75 7.18 -11.29
N ILE A 101 -8.43 8.39 -11.73
CA ILE A 101 -7.15 8.70 -12.39
C ILE A 101 -6.02 8.54 -11.37
N ARG A 102 -6.18 9.16 -10.19
CA ARG A 102 -5.20 9.05 -9.10
C ARG A 102 -5.12 7.63 -8.54
N THR A 103 -6.24 6.92 -8.48
CA THR A 103 -6.27 5.52 -8.04
C THR A 103 -5.43 4.63 -8.95
N VAL A 104 -5.64 4.69 -10.27
CA VAL A 104 -4.88 3.89 -11.23
C VAL A 104 -3.39 4.27 -11.20
N HIS A 105 -3.08 5.57 -11.18
CA HIS A 105 -1.70 6.03 -11.06
C HIS A 105 -1.05 5.58 -9.74
N GLY A 106 -1.77 5.70 -8.61
CA GLY A 106 -1.30 5.24 -7.31
C GLY A 106 -1.06 3.73 -7.27
N ALA A 107 -2.01 2.94 -7.78
CA ALA A 107 -1.87 1.49 -7.88
C ALA A 107 -0.66 1.09 -8.76
N TRP A 108 -0.44 1.78 -9.86
CA TRP A 108 0.75 1.60 -10.71
C TRP A 108 2.06 1.88 -9.95
N LEU A 109 2.13 3.00 -9.22
CA LEU A 109 3.32 3.36 -8.43
C LEU A 109 3.65 2.31 -7.37
N VAL A 110 2.63 1.81 -6.67
CA VAL A 110 2.78 0.73 -5.68
C VAL A 110 3.23 -0.57 -6.34
N LEU A 111 2.58 -0.97 -7.44
CA LEU A 111 2.97 -2.16 -8.19
C LEU A 111 4.44 -2.05 -8.65
N ARG A 112 4.83 -0.90 -9.20
CA ARG A 112 6.19 -0.68 -9.67
C ARG A 112 7.20 -0.71 -8.52
N ALA A 113 6.88 -0.11 -7.38
CA ALA A 113 7.72 -0.18 -6.18
C ALA A 113 7.94 -1.63 -5.74
N ASN A 114 6.88 -2.42 -5.70
CA ASN A 114 6.97 -3.85 -5.36
C ASN A 114 7.80 -4.63 -6.37
N GLN A 115 7.65 -4.40 -7.68
CA GLN A 115 8.47 -5.05 -8.71
C GLN A 115 9.96 -4.76 -8.55
N LEU A 116 10.32 -3.54 -8.16
CA LEU A 116 11.72 -3.15 -7.92
C LEU A 116 12.27 -3.76 -6.63
N TRP A 117 11.42 -3.91 -5.62
CA TRP A 117 11.77 -4.51 -4.34
C TRP A 117 11.82 -6.05 -4.38
N ALA A 118 10.90 -6.70 -5.10
CA ALA A 118 10.67 -8.15 -5.04
C ALA A 118 11.89 -9.02 -5.29
N PRO A 119 12.76 -8.74 -6.28
CA PRO A 119 13.93 -9.59 -6.51
C PRO A 119 14.81 -9.68 -5.26
N PRO A 120 15.45 -10.85 -5.01
CA PRO A 120 16.44 -10.94 -3.93
C PRO A 120 17.67 -10.07 -4.25
N PRO A 121 18.42 -9.61 -3.22
CA PRO A 121 19.71 -8.97 -3.45
C PRO A 121 20.66 -9.88 -4.26
N PRO A 122 21.49 -9.34 -5.15
CA PRO A 122 21.69 -7.91 -5.45
C PRO A 122 20.73 -7.34 -6.51
N LYS A 123 19.76 -8.11 -7.02
CA LYS A 123 18.86 -7.70 -8.12
C LYS A 123 17.72 -6.76 -7.67
N SER A 124 17.47 -6.62 -6.36
CA SER A 124 16.49 -5.65 -5.84
C SER A 124 16.99 -4.21 -6.00
N ASP A 125 16.05 -3.29 -6.26
CA ASP A 125 16.32 -1.84 -6.28
C ASP A 125 15.51 -1.13 -5.18
N PRO A 126 15.99 -1.11 -3.92
CA PRO A 126 15.32 -0.41 -2.83
C PRO A 126 15.22 1.11 -3.05
N ALA A 127 16.20 1.69 -3.76
CA ALA A 127 16.18 3.12 -4.07
C ALA A 127 15.09 3.45 -5.09
N GLY A 128 14.91 2.62 -6.11
CA GLY A 128 13.80 2.72 -7.06
C GLY A 128 12.46 2.53 -6.40
N ALA A 129 12.34 1.55 -5.51
CA ALA A 129 11.13 1.33 -4.73
C ALA A 129 10.76 2.58 -3.91
N ARG A 130 11.73 3.17 -3.17
CA ARG A 130 11.52 4.43 -2.42
C ARG A 130 11.10 5.59 -3.34
N ARG A 131 11.69 5.72 -4.54
CA ARG A 131 11.28 6.76 -5.51
C ARG A 131 9.81 6.61 -5.92
N CYS A 132 9.36 5.40 -6.18
CA CYS A 132 7.95 5.12 -6.50
C CYS A 132 7.03 5.41 -5.31
N MET A 133 7.37 4.95 -4.11
CA MET A 133 6.59 5.21 -2.90
C MET A 133 6.56 6.69 -2.54
N ARG A 134 7.65 7.44 -2.71
CA ARG A 134 7.64 8.90 -2.52
C ARG A 134 6.62 9.59 -3.44
N ARG A 135 6.53 9.17 -4.70
CA ARG A 135 5.50 9.70 -5.63
C ARG A 135 4.10 9.32 -5.20
N PHE A 136 3.91 8.12 -4.70
CA PHE A 136 2.63 7.66 -4.17
C PHE A 136 2.20 8.49 -2.94
N TYR A 137 3.09 8.69 -1.96
CA TYR A 137 2.80 9.52 -0.78
C TYR A 137 2.60 11.00 -1.15
N ALA A 138 3.31 11.52 -2.15
CA ALA A 138 3.06 12.86 -2.69
C ALA A 138 1.65 12.97 -3.30
N LEU A 139 1.19 11.91 -3.98
CA LEU A 139 -0.17 11.85 -4.51
C LEU A 139 -1.22 11.83 -3.38
N LEU A 140 -0.98 11.09 -2.29
CA LEU A 140 -1.85 11.09 -1.10
C LEU A 140 -1.88 12.47 -0.43
N ARG A 141 -0.72 13.09 -0.23
CA ARG A 141 -0.62 14.44 0.32
C ARG A 141 -1.38 15.46 -0.51
N LEU A 142 -1.21 15.42 -1.83
CA LEU A 142 -1.95 16.29 -2.75
C LEU A 142 -3.46 16.04 -2.70
N THR A 143 -3.86 14.78 -2.46
CA THR A 143 -5.27 14.38 -2.46
C THR A 143 -5.97 14.75 -1.16
N HIS A 144 -5.32 14.59 -0.02
CA HIS A 144 -5.96 14.68 1.31
C HIS A 144 -5.43 15.81 2.18
N GLY A 145 -4.39 16.52 1.74
CA GLY A 145 -3.79 17.60 2.53
C GLY A 145 -3.02 17.10 3.77
N GLU A 146 -2.64 15.82 3.80
CA GLU A 146 -1.91 15.26 4.94
C GLU A 146 -0.52 15.90 5.09
N PRO A 147 -0.08 16.17 6.33
CA PRO A 147 1.16 16.91 6.59
C PRO A 147 2.43 16.07 6.38
N ALA A 148 2.31 14.74 6.34
CA ALA A 148 3.45 13.84 6.26
C ALA A 148 4.35 14.12 5.06
N ASP A 149 5.67 14.19 5.28
CA ASP A 149 6.62 14.32 4.19
C ASP A 149 6.69 13.03 3.36
N PRO A 150 6.44 13.10 2.04
CA PRO A 150 6.42 11.92 1.18
C PRO A 150 7.74 11.15 1.11
N ALA A 151 8.89 11.81 1.30
CA ALA A 151 10.17 11.14 1.26
C ALA A 151 10.34 10.26 2.51
N ARG A 152 10.07 10.81 3.69
CA ARG A 152 10.14 10.06 4.94
C ARG A 152 9.12 8.93 5.02
N ALA A 153 7.88 9.15 4.57
CA ALA A 153 6.88 8.10 4.49
C ALA A 153 7.33 6.93 3.60
N ALA A 154 7.95 7.23 2.45
CA ALA A 154 8.49 6.21 1.55
C ALA A 154 9.69 5.45 2.13
N GLU A 155 10.52 6.10 2.94
CA GLU A 155 11.60 5.42 3.67
C GLU A 155 11.03 4.40 4.66
N LEU A 156 10.05 4.82 5.48
CA LEU A 156 9.40 3.95 6.46
C LEU A 156 8.64 2.80 5.78
N GLU A 157 8.00 3.06 4.62
CA GLU A 157 7.32 2.02 3.84
C GLU A 157 8.30 0.93 3.37
N VAL A 158 9.44 1.31 2.80
CA VAL A 158 10.43 0.34 2.31
C VAL A 158 11.19 -0.30 3.48
N GLU A 159 11.31 0.38 4.62
CA GLU A 159 11.94 -0.17 5.81
C GLU A 159 11.12 -1.32 6.40
N TRP A 160 9.79 -1.18 6.59
CA TRP A 160 9.02 -2.31 7.08
C TRP A 160 9.00 -3.48 6.08
N TRP A 161 9.11 -3.25 4.76
CA TRP A 161 9.30 -4.33 3.78
C TRP A 161 10.60 -5.09 4.03
N ARG A 162 11.67 -4.37 4.38
CA ARG A 162 12.95 -4.97 4.71
C ARG A 162 12.86 -5.82 5.97
N VAL A 163 12.25 -5.27 7.01
CA VAL A 163 12.03 -5.97 8.28
C VAL A 163 11.18 -7.23 8.08
N HIS A 164 10.07 -7.11 7.33
CA HIS A 164 9.22 -8.27 7.01
C HIS A 164 9.97 -9.36 6.23
N ARG A 165 10.84 -8.98 5.29
CA ARG A 165 11.67 -9.96 4.56
C ARG A 165 12.64 -10.71 5.47
N ILE A 166 13.20 -10.06 6.49
CA ILE A 166 14.05 -10.69 7.51
C ILE A 166 13.21 -11.64 8.35
N HIS A 167 12.08 -11.18 8.84
CA HIS A 167 11.12 -11.98 9.62
C HIS A 167 10.67 -13.24 8.87
N GLN A 168 10.30 -13.14 7.58
CA GLN A 168 9.94 -14.28 6.73
C GLN A 168 11.06 -15.34 6.57
N ARG A 169 12.31 -14.96 6.75
CA ARG A 169 13.45 -15.89 6.69
C ARG A 169 13.71 -16.58 8.03
N GLY A 170 13.01 -16.17 9.08
CA GLY A 170 13.24 -16.67 10.43
C GLY A 170 14.57 -16.21 11.04
N GLU A 171 15.15 -15.15 10.50
CA GLU A 171 16.46 -14.65 10.95
C GLU A 171 16.37 -14.08 12.39
N ASP A 172 15.22 -13.53 12.79
CA ASP A 172 15.05 -12.87 14.09
C ASP A 172 14.15 -13.63 15.07
N GLY A 173 13.28 -14.55 14.61
CA GLY A 173 12.33 -15.31 15.45
C GLY A 173 11.34 -14.46 16.25
N ASP A 174 11.44 -13.13 16.15
CA ASP A 174 10.65 -12.15 16.89
C ASP A 174 9.79 -11.29 15.94
N THR A 175 8.54 -11.12 16.29
CA THR A 175 7.58 -10.29 15.54
C THR A 175 7.69 -8.80 15.91
N GLN A 176 8.32 -8.46 17.05
CA GLN A 176 8.37 -7.08 17.56
C GLN A 176 9.01 -6.09 16.57
N PRO A 177 10.14 -6.38 15.90
CA PRO A 177 10.72 -5.47 14.92
C PRO A 177 9.74 -5.11 13.77
N LEU A 178 8.92 -6.08 13.34
CA LEU A 178 7.90 -5.85 12.31
C LEU A 178 6.77 -4.97 12.84
N VAL A 179 6.29 -5.22 14.05
CA VAL A 179 5.28 -4.39 14.73
C VAL A 179 5.77 -2.96 14.89
N ASP A 180 7.01 -2.77 15.32
CA ASP A 180 7.61 -1.45 15.52
C ASP A 180 7.72 -0.68 14.20
N ALA A 181 8.22 -1.31 13.14
CA ALA A 181 8.34 -0.68 11.82
C ALA A 181 6.98 -0.29 11.24
N LEU A 182 5.95 -1.11 11.41
CA LEU A 182 4.58 -0.81 11.01
C LEU A 182 3.97 0.32 11.84
N SER A 183 4.19 0.32 13.16
CA SER A 183 3.70 1.37 14.07
C SER A 183 4.30 2.72 13.72
N GLN A 184 5.60 2.77 13.45
CA GLN A 184 6.30 4.00 13.02
C GLN A 184 5.74 4.55 11.72
N LEU A 185 5.51 3.69 10.72
CA LEU A 185 4.90 4.12 9.45
C LEU A 185 3.49 4.70 9.66
N TYR A 186 2.66 4.02 10.44
CA TYR A 186 1.31 4.49 10.74
C TYR A 186 1.32 5.80 11.50
N ALA A 187 2.12 5.88 12.58
CA ALA A 187 2.28 7.08 13.41
C ALA A 187 2.70 8.27 12.56
N TYR A 188 3.71 8.09 11.72
CA TYR A 188 4.18 9.14 10.83
C TYR A 188 3.13 9.56 9.80
N THR A 189 2.44 8.60 9.17
CA THR A 189 1.46 8.89 8.12
C THR A 189 0.25 9.65 8.65
N PHE A 190 -0.20 9.36 9.87
CA PHE A 190 -1.39 9.97 10.48
C PHE A 190 -1.08 11.07 11.47
N GLY A 191 0.17 11.31 11.81
CA GLY A 191 0.59 12.32 12.79
C GLY A 191 0.09 11.98 14.21
N LEU A 192 0.19 10.71 14.62
CA LEU A 192 -0.27 10.19 15.90
C LEU A 192 0.88 9.48 16.64
N ASP A 193 0.70 9.24 17.93
CA ASP A 193 1.65 8.48 18.73
C ASP A 193 1.69 7.01 18.32
N GLU A 194 2.88 6.40 18.30
CA GLU A 194 3.08 5.00 17.94
C GLU A 194 2.26 4.05 18.83
N SER A 195 2.15 4.36 20.13
CA SER A 195 1.38 3.56 21.10
C SER A 195 -0.09 3.44 20.72
N ALA A 196 -0.69 4.49 20.15
CA ALA A 196 -2.08 4.50 19.70
C ALA A 196 -2.31 3.59 18.48
N LEU A 197 -1.26 3.38 17.68
CA LEU A 197 -1.33 2.63 16.43
C LEU A 197 -0.75 1.21 16.52
N ARG A 198 -0.06 0.90 17.62
CA ARG A 198 0.51 -0.42 17.87
C ARG A 198 -0.49 -1.56 17.74
N PRO A 199 -1.74 -1.50 18.26
CA PRO A 199 -2.72 -2.57 18.07
C PRO A 199 -3.03 -2.85 16.59
N ALA A 200 -3.04 -1.82 15.74
CA ALA A 200 -3.23 -2.00 14.30
C ALA A 200 -2.05 -2.73 13.65
N ALA A 201 -0.83 -2.40 14.06
CA ALA A 201 0.40 -3.04 13.60
C ALA A 201 0.47 -4.52 14.05
N GLU A 202 0.13 -4.82 15.30
CA GLU A 202 0.10 -6.19 15.83
C GLU A 202 -0.86 -7.09 15.06
N TYR A 203 -2.09 -6.63 14.82
CA TYR A 203 -3.04 -7.40 14.00
C TYR A 203 -2.55 -7.58 12.56
N ARG A 204 -1.84 -6.60 12.00
CA ARG A 204 -1.28 -6.72 10.67
C ARG A 204 -0.15 -7.73 10.62
N ALA A 205 0.80 -7.66 11.55
CA ALA A 205 1.88 -8.63 11.67
C ALA A 205 1.34 -10.05 11.81
N ARG A 206 0.33 -10.26 12.69
CA ARG A 206 -0.35 -11.56 12.80
C ARG A 206 -0.97 -12.02 11.48
N ALA A 207 -1.56 -11.13 10.68
CA ALA A 207 -2.11 -11.51 9.38
C ALA A 207 -1.01 -11.93 8.40
N MET A 208 0.17 -11.29 8.47
CA MET A 208 1.34 -11.65 7.67
C MET A 208 1.86 -13.04 8.07
N ASP A 209 2.00 -13.33 9.37
CA ASP A 209 2.41 -14.65 9.85
C ASP A 209 1.48 -15.76 9.34
N LEU A 210 0.17 -15.53 9.41
CA LEU A 210 -0.82 -16.49 8.95
C LEU A 210 -0.77 -16.72 7.44
N VAL A 211 -0.52 -15.68 6.63
CA VAL A 211 -0.38 -15.86 5.18
C VAL A 211 0.95 -16.51 4.83
N ASP A 212 2.03 -16.21 5.54
CA ASP A 212 3.32 -16.84 5.32
C ASP A 212 3.29 -18.33 5.67
N GLN A 213 2.62 -18.69 6.76
CA GLN A 213 2.34 -20.08 7.12
C GLN A 213 1.50 -20.77 6.03
N TRP A 214 0.42 -20.14 5.56
CA TRP A 214 -0.41 -20.66 4.47
C TRP A 214 0.38 -20.90 3.19
N VAL A 215 1.30 -20.00 2.86
CA VAL A 215 2.20 -20.16 1.70
C VAL A 215 3.11 -21.35 1.89
N THR A 216 3.67 -21.54 3.08
CA THR A 216 4.56 -22.67 3.43
C THR A 216 3.81 -24.01 3.39
N GLU A 217 2.54 -24.05 3.82
CA GLU A 217 1.67 -25.22 3.78
C GLU A 217 1.09 -25.54 2.38
N GLY A 218 1.56 -24.87 1.33
CA GLY A 218 1.21 -25.19 -0.06
C GLY A 218 0.05 -24.41 -0.64
N ARG A 219 -0.40 -23.33 0.00
CA ARG A 219 -1.39 -22.36 -0.53
C ARG A 219 -2.76 -22.96 -0.86
N ARG A 220 -3.23 -23.91 -0.07
CA ARG A 220 -4.53 -24.56 -0.28
C ARG A 220 -5.67 -23.60 0.01
N MET A 221 -6.70 -23.57 -0.86
CA MET A 221 -7.84 -22.66 -0.71
C MET A 221 -8.83 -23.09 0.39
N ASP A 222 -8.78 -24.34 0.81
CA ASP A 222 -9.55 -24.89 1.94
C ASP A 222 -8.80 -24.80 3.28
N SER A 223 -7.65 -24.10 3.32
CA SER A 223 -6.83 -23.95 4.53
C SER A 223 -7.58 -23.22 5.64
N PRO A 224 -7.53 -23.74 6.89
CA PRO A 224 -8.10 -23.08 8.07
C PRO A 224 -7.39 -21.77 8.44
N LEU A 225 -6.26 -21.46 7.84
CA LEU A 225 -5.50 -20.20 8.07
C LEU A 225 -6.11 -18.97 7.39
N LEU A 226 -6.87 -19.16 6.30
CA LEU A 226 -7.41 -18.04 5.53
C LEU A 226 -8.48 -17.22 6.28
N PRO A 227 -9.45 -17.83 7.00
CA PRO A 227 -10.41 -17.06 7.78
C PRO A 227 -9.77 -16.21 8.90
N PRO A 228 -8.87 -16.72 9.77
CA PRO A 228 -8.22 -15.91 10.80
C PRO A 228 -7.28 -14.85 10.21
N MET A 229 -6.58 -15.10 9.11
CA MET A 229 -5.78 -14.09 8.39
C MET A 229 -6.66 -12.91 7.95
N ARG A 230 -7.80 -13.19 7.32
CA ARG A 230 -8.77 -12.17 6.92
C ARG A 230 -9.31 -11.39 8.12
N ALA A 231 -9.66 -12.08 9.20
CA ALA A 231 -10.14 -11.46 10.43
C ALA A 231 -9.08 -10.56 11.07
N ALA A 232 -7.81 -10.95 11.05
CA ALA A 232 -6.71 -10.14 11.57
C ALA A 232 -6.53 -8.85 10.74
N LEU A 233 -6.60 -8.90 9.41
CA LEU A 233 -6.59 -7.68 8.57
C LEU A 233 -7.76 -6.75 8.89
N VAL A 234 -8.97 -7.28 9.03
CA VAL A 234 -10.14 -6.47 9.39
C VAL A 234 -9.93 -5.80 10.75
N ARG A 235 -9.40 -6.52 11.75
CA ARG A 235 -9.09 -5.96 13.08
C ARG A 235 -7.98 -4.90 13.00
N SER A 236 -6.95 -5.11 12.20
CA SER A 236 -5.89 -4.12 11.95
C SER A 236 -6.50 -2.81 11.45
N TYR A 237 -7.33 -2.86 10.43
CA TYR A 237 -8.00 -1.68 9.89
C TYR A 237 -9.01 -1.05 10.86
N ALA A 238 -9.69 -1.85 11.67
CA ALA A 238 -10.60 -1.35 12.70
C ALA A 238 -9.83 -0.60 13.80
N ALA A 239 -8.71 -1.15 14.28
CA ALA A 239 -7.85 -0.51 15.26
C ALA A 239 -7.23 0.79 14.69
N LEU A 240 -6.77 0.77 13.44
CA LEU A 240 -6.27 1.96 12.77
C LEU A 240 -7.34 3.06 12.69
N LEU A 241 -8.55 2.72 12.24
CA LEU A 241 -9.65 3.67 12.13
C LEU A 241 -10.02 4.25 13.50
N ALA A 242 -10.08 3.41 14.53
CA ALA A 242 -10.36 3.86 15.89
C ALA A 242 -9.29 4.83 16.43
N ALA A 243 -8.02 4.60 16.12
CA ALA A 243 -6.92 5.48 16.53
C ALA A 243 -6.97 6.84 15.83
N VAL A 244 -7.28 6.90 14.53
CA VAL A 244 -7.30 8.16 13.77
C VAL A 244 -8.53 9.03 14.05
N HIS A 245 -9.51 8.52 14.82
CA HIS A 245 -10.71 9.25 15.26
C HIS A 245 -10.72 9.59 16.76
N ARG A 246 -9.67 9.25 17.51
CA ARG A 246 -9.50 9.69 18.92
C ARG A 246 -8.85 11.06 18.95
#